data_4b5c05f02eb70b40c8acc17b3c685a86
#
_entry.id   4b5c05f02eb70b40c8acc17b3c685a86
#
_cell.length_a   1.000
_cell.length_b   1.000
_cell.length_c   1.000
_cell.angle_alpha   90.00
_cell.angle_beta   90.00
_cell.angle_gamma   90.00
#
_symmetry.space_group_name_H-M   'P 1'
#
loop_
_entity.id
_entity.type
_entity.pdbx_description
1 polymer ?
#
loop_
_entity_poly.entity_id
_entity_poly.type
_entity_poly.pdbx_seq_one_letter_code
_entity_poly.pdbx_strand_id
1 'polypeptide(L)'
;MKTIPTKRIIILIACLFLCILLLLFFGNNKADNLSSYADNTKINKVKNYRAKVSIYTDSFSENYVVINKENKEYTVSFNDNNASYVAKIKDNKTEVTDVLGKKVSVKPKYDYTNTDLFLKGINIDDKNTVKEIQKIDDKEYTRYSFKVKATTLNEILKPFNITVKNDGTGYAYVTEDNNVYIVSYSSDEVNINISYTNIGE
;
A
#
# COMPACT_ATOMS: atom_id res chain seq x y z
N MET A 1 56.58 -26.99 14.94
CA MET A 1 55.30 -26.27 14.96
C MET A 1 55.43 -25.11 15.94
N LYS A 2 55.32 -23.85 15.49
CA LYS A 2 55.30 -22.69 16.38
C LYS A 2 53.92 -22.54 16.97
N THR A 3 53.80 -22.75 18.29
CA THR A 3 52.55 -22.53 19.04
C THR A 3 52.21 -21.03 19.06
N ILE A 4 51.06 -20.70 18.56
CA ILE A 4 50.56 -19.32 18.62
C ILE A 4 50.27 -18.97 20.09
N PRO A 5 50.87 -17.87 20.64
CA PRO A 5 50.69 -17.54 22.04
C PRO A 5 49.21 -17.27 22.34
N THR A 6 48.73 -17.85 23.40
CA THR A 6 47.31 -17.85 23.87
C THR A 6 46.71 -16.43 23.91
N LYS A 7 47.51 -15.41 24.23
CA LYS A 7 47.11 -13.97 24.21
C LYS A 7 46.66 -13.49 22.81
N ARG A 8 47.30 -13.97 21.72
CA ARG A 8 46.94 -13.56 20.37
C ARG A 8 45.63 -14.21 19.92
N ILE A 9 45.34 -15.42 20.40
CA ILE A 9 44.05 -16.10 20.10
C ILE A 9 42.90 -15.38 20.79
N ILE A 10 43.09 -14.96 22.07
CA ILE A 10 42.07 -14.20 22.81
C ILE A 10 41.77 -12.86 22.16
N ILE A 11 42.80 -12.13 21.69
CA ILE A 11 42.60 -10.86 20.97
C ILE A 11 41.86 -11.08 19.66
N LEU A 12 42.16 -12.11 18.87
CA LEU A 12 41.46 -12.45 17.64
C LEU A 12 39.98 -12.75 17.88
N ILE A 13 39.67 -13.52 18.94
CA ILE A 13 38.28 -13.85 19.32
C ILE A 13 37.54 -12.58 19.76
N ALA A 14 38.18 -11.71 20.55
CA ALA A 14 37.58 -10.45 20.97
C ALA A 14 37.31 -9.49 19.79
N CYS A 15 38.23 -9.39 18.83
CA CYS A 15 38.03 -8.60 17.61
C CYS A 15 36.90 -9.18 16.75
N LEU A 16 36.82 -10.52 16.60
CA LEU A 16 35.73 -11.17 15.85
C LEU A 16 34.38 -10.91 16.50
N PHE A 17 34.31 -11.00 17.83
CA PHE A 17 33.10 -10.72 18.59
C PHE A 17 32.68 -9.25 18.47
N LEU A 18 33.63 -8.31 18.50
CA LEU A 18 33.37 -6.89 18.27
C LEU A 18 32.88 -6.61 16.86
N CYS A 19 33.45 -7.26 15.85
CA CYS A 19 32.97 -7.15 14.45
C CYS A 19 31.55 -7.71 14.29
N ILE A 20 31.22 -8.83 14.93
CA ILE A 20 29.87 -9.39 14.92
C ILE A 20 28.89 -8.44 15.63
N LEU A 21 29.29 -7.88 16.78
CA LEU A 21 28.49 -6.88 17.48
C LEU A 21 28.27 -5.62 16.62
N LEU A 22 29.31 -5.11 15.96
CA LEU A 22 29.18 -3.98 15.04
C LEU A 22 28.26 -4.31 13.86
N LEU A 23 28.34 -5.50 13.29
CA LEU A 23 27.43 -5.94 12.22
C LEU A 23 26.00 -6.08 12.73
N LEU A 24 25.78 -6.51 13.97
CA LEU A 24 24.45 -6.58 14.57
C LEU A 24 23.90 -5.20 14.92
N PHE A 25 24.75 -4.25 15.34
CA PHE A 25 24.31 -2.89 15.67
C PHE A 25 24.21 -1.97 14.46
N PHE A 26 25.08 -2.10 13.45
CA PHE A 26 25.07 -1.26 12.25
C PHE A 26 24.42 -1.95 11.05
N GLY A 27 24.31 -3.29 11.03
CA GLY A 27 23.52 -4.03 10.02
C GLY A 27 22.02 -3.97 10.28
N ASN A 28 21.57 -3.51 11.44
CA ASN A 28 20.16 -3.30 11.77
C ASN A 28 19.70 -1.85 11.63
N ASN A 29 20.40 -0.99 10.92
CA ASN A 29 19.72 0.07 10.23
C ASN A 29 18.90 -0.60 9.11
N LYS A 30 17.77 -1.20 9.49
CA LYS A 30 16.65 -1.39 8.59
C LYS A 30 16.40 0.00 8.04
N ALA A 31 16.83 0.26 6.82
CA ALA A 31 16.22 1.30 6.04
C ALA A 31 14.73 1.11 6.25
N ASP A 32 14.05 2.14 6.75
CA ASP A 32 12.60 2.09 6.94
C ASP A 32 12.01 1.68 5.60
N ASN A 33 11.67 0.41 5.51
CA ASN A 33 11.33 -0.22 4.27
C ASN A 33 9.85 0.07 4.05
N LEU A 34 9.49 0.86 3.04
CA LEU A 34 8.11 1.18 2.74
C LEU A 34 7.30 -0.10 2.45
N SER A 35 7.94 -1.18 2.00
CA SER A 35 7.31 -2.50 1.89
C SER A 35 6.90 -3.03 3.26
N SER A 36 7.64 -2.71 4.34
CA SER A 36 7.22 -3.02 5.71
C SER A 36 6.02 -2.17 6.15
N TYR A 37 5.84 -0.99 5.56
CA TYR A 37 4.61 -0.21 5.73
C TYR A 37 3.46 -0.80 4.90
N ALA A 38 3.73 -1.38 3.74
CA ALA A 38 2.73 -2.06 2.93
C ALA A 38 2.25 -3.38 3.56
N ASP A 39 3.15 -4.15 4.15
CA ASP A 39 2.84 -5.43 4.81
C ASP A 39 2.19 -5.26 6.20
N ASN A 40 2.53 -4.17 6.90
CA ASN A 40 1.99 -3.82 8.21
C ASN A 40 1.33 -2.48 8.19
N THR A 41 0.58 -2.20 7.18
CA THR A 41 0.08 -0.87 6.95
C THR A 41 -0.54 -0.29 8.21
N LYS A 42 -0.07 0.88 8.60
CA LYS A 42 -0.74 1.67 9.62
C LYS A 42 -2.21 1.89 9.26
N ILE A 43 -2.58 1.82 7.97
CA ILE A 43 -3.96 1.84 7.48
C ILE A 43 -4.73 0.62 7.96
N ASN A 44 -4.15 -0.58 8.02
CA ASN A 44 -4.76 -1.76 8.66
C ASN A 44 -4.86 -1.62 10.19
N LYS A 45 -4.01 -0.80 10.79
CA LYS A 45 -4.04 -0.47 12.22
C LYS A 45 -4.88 0.75 12.52
N VAL A 46 -5.10 1.63 11.55
CA VAL A 46 -6.05 2.73 11.64
C VAL A 46 -7.43 2.14 11.46
N LYS A 47 -8.18 2.12 12.54
CA LYS A 47 -9.52 1.52 12.59
C LYS A 47 -10.53 2.24 11.71
N ASN A 48 -10.27 3.50 11.39
CA ASN A 48 -11.15 4.37 10.61
C ASN A 48 -10.40 5.02 9.45
N TYR A 49 -10.74 4.67 8.22
CA TYR A 49 -10.18 5.34 7.04
C TYR A 49 -11.20 5.48 5.91
N ARG A 50 -10.95 6.43 5.03
CA ARG A 50 -11.62 6.57 3.75
C ARG A 50 -10.58 6.38 2.65
N ALA A 51 -10.81 5.41 1.76
CA ALA A 51 -10.02 5.22 0.56
C ALA A 51 -10.85 5.62 -0.66
N LYS A 52 -10.30 6.49 -1.51
CA LYS A 52 -10.84 6.78 -2.84
C LYS A 52 -9.96 6.06 -3.86
N VAL A 53 -10.56 5.20 -4.66
CA VAL A 53 -9.88 4.37 -5.67
C VAL A 53 -10.37 4.76 -7.05
N SER A 54 -9.42 4.87 -7.98
CA SER A 54 -9.67 5.12 -9.39
C SER A 54 -8.77 4.21 -10.22
N ILE A 55 -9.36 3.46 -11.15
CA ILE A 55 -8.65 2.55 -12.07
C ILE A 55 -9.12 2.88 -13.48
N TYR A 56 -8.17 3.13 -14.39
CA TYR A 56 -8.46 3.48 -15.78
C TYR A 56 -7.58 2.68 -16.73
N THR A 57 -8.18 2.14 -17.78
CA THR A 57 -7.54 1.64 -18.99
C THR A 57 -8.27 2.24 -20.19
N ASP A 58 -7.85 1.95 -21.42
CA ASP A 58 -8.54 2.41 -22.64
C ASP A 58 -10.00 1.94 -22.73
N SER A 59 -10.33 0.80 -22.13
CA SER A 59 -11.65 0.16 -22.23
C SER A 59 -12.37 -0.01 -20.89
N PHE A 60 -11.74 0.38 -19.79
CA PHE A 60 -12.28 0.16 -18.44
C PHE A 60 -12.07 1.40 -17.57
N SER A 61 -13.10 1.77 -16.82
CA SER A 61 -13.04 2.81 -15.82
C SER A 61 -13.81 2.38 -14.57
N GLU A 62 -13.15 2.39 -13.42
CA GLU A 62 -13.79 2.12 -12.14
C GLU A 62 -13.40 3.19 -11.12
N ASN A 63 -14.39 3.75 -10.44
CA ASN A 63 -14.20 4.72 -9.38
C ASN A 63 -15.09 4.36 -8.21
N TYR A 64 -14.51 4.23 -7.03
CA TYR A 64 -15.27 3.94 -5.83
C TYR A 64 -14.63 4.53 -4.59
N VAL A 65 -15.41 4.61 -3.54
CA VAL A 65 -14.96 5.09 -2.21
C VAL A 65 -15.29 4.01 -1.19
N VAL A 66 -14.30 3.66 -0.39
CA VAL A 66 -14.46 2.75 0.75
C VAL A 66 -14.27 3.53 2.04
N ILE A 67 -15.20 3.41 2.94
CA ILE A 67 -15.09 3.87 4.31
C ILE A 67 -15.01 2.64 5.19
N ASN A 68 -13.90 2.45 5.88
CA ASN A 68 -13.74 1.41 6.91
C ASN A 68 -13.93 2.04 8.29
N LYS A 69 -14.83 1.48 9.08
CA LYS A 69 -15.02 1.82 10.48
C LYS A 69 -14.55 0.69 11.39
N GLU A 70 -14.47 0.98 12.68
CA GLU A 70 -14.19 -0.03 13.69
C GLU A 70 -15.04 -1.30 13.47
N ASN A 71 -14.46 -2.46 13.81
CA ASN A 71 -15.12 -3.77 13.69
C ASN A 71 -15.37 -4.28 12.25
N LYS A 72 -14.56 -3.86 11.28
CA LYS A 72 -14.69 -4.28 9.87
C LYS A 72 -16.07 -3.99 9.29
N GLU A 73 -16.63 -2.87 9.66
CA GLU A 73 -17.83 -2.32 9.02
C GLU A 73 -17.40 -1.42 7.87
N TYR A 74 -17.78 -1.79 6.65
CA TYR A 74 -17.44 -1.05 5.44
C TYR A 74 -18.68 -0.36 4.88
N THR A 75 -18.47 0.87 4.41
CA THR A 75 -19.42 1.56 3.53
C THR A 75 -18.72 1.79 2.20
N VAL A 76 -19.25 1.25 1.13
CA VAL A 76 -18.69 1.35 -0.22
C VAL A 76 -19.64 2.13 -1.10
N SER A 77 -19.16 3.25 -1.67
CA SER A 77 -19.89 3.98 -2.71
C SER A 77 -19.30 3.60 -4.06
N PHE A 78 -20.09 3.07 -4.96
CA PHE A 78 -19.69 2.59 -6.27
C PHE A 78 -20.73 2.92 -7.34
N ASN A 79 -20.35 2.84 -8.62
CA ASN A 79 -21.24 3.03 -9.75
C ASN A 79 -21.46 1.71 -10.47
N ASP A 80 -22.68 1.49 -10.95
CA ASP A 80 -23.05 0.40 -11.86
C ASP A 80 -24.10 0.90 -12.82
N ASN A 81 -23.89 0.64 -14.14
CA ASN A 81 -24.83 1.03 -15.22
C ASN A 81 -25.26 2.52 -15.14
N ASN A 82 -24.32 3.44 -14.92
CA ASN A 82 -24.54 4.89 -14.77
C ASN A 82 -25.37 5.31 -13.56
N ALA A 83 -25.62 4.43 -12.62
CA ALA A 83 -26.26 4.74 -11.35
C ALA A 83 -25.27 4.55 -10.20
N SER A 84 -25.44 5.37 -9.16
CA SER A 84 -24.61 5.33 -7.97
C SER A 84 -25.31 4.58 -6.83
N TYR A 85 -24.57 3.76 -6.13
CA TYR A 85 -25.06 2.90 -5.05
C TYR A 85 -24.15 3.00 -3.84
N VAL A 86 -24.72 2.65 -2.68
CA VAL A 86 -24.00 2.54 -1.40
C VAL A 86 -24.23 1.15 -0.84
N ALA A 87 -23.14 0.39 -0.68
CA ALA A 87 -23.15 -0.90 0.00
C ALA A 87 -22.67 -0.75 1.44
N LYS A 88 -23.41 -1.25 2.40
CA LYS A 88 -22.98 -1.46 3.78
C LYS A 88 -22.65 -2.92 3.97
N ILE A 89 -21.43 -3.20 4.41
CA ILE A 89 -20.90 -4.56 4.55
C ILE A 89 -20.46 -4.73 6.00
N LYS A 90 -21.08 -5.69 6.69
CA LYS A 90 -20.76 -6.05 8.06
C LYS A 90 -21.06 -7.54 8.28
N ASP A 91 -20.19 -8.25 8.97
CA ASP A 91 -20.36 -9.68 9.32
C ASP A 91 -20.79 -10.54 8.12
N ASN A 92 -20.11 -10.34 6.96
CA ASN A 92 -20.41 -11.00 5.68
C ASN A 92 -21.83 -10.74 5.13
N LYS A 93 -22.55 -9.77 5.66
CA LYS A 93 -23.83 -9.31 5.13
C LYS A 93 -23.64 -8.03 4.34
N THR A 94 -24.23 -7.97 3.16
CA THR A 94 -24.19 -6.80 2.28
C THR A 94 -25.60 -6.27 2.09
N GLU A 95 -25.82 -5.02 2.43
CA GLU A 95 -27.05 -4.28 2.14
C GLU A 95 -26.72 -3.16 1.17
N VAL A 96 -27.44 -3.10 0.03
CA VAL A 96 -27.21 -2.07 -0.98
C VAL A 96 -28.42 -1.14 -1.04
N THR A 97 -28.13 0.15 -1.11
CA THR A 97 -29.13 1.21 -1.29
C THR A 97 -28.75 2.07 -2.51
N ASP A 98 -29.75 2.71 -3.10
CA ASP A 98 -29.52 3.83 -4.02
C ASP A 98 -29.07 5.09 -3.24
N VAL A 99 -28.80 6.18 -3.96
CA VAL A 99 -28.38 7.46 -3.35
C VAL A 99 -29.46 8.12 -2.47
N LEU A 100 -30.72 7.70 -2.60
CA LEU A 100 -31.85 8.16 -1.78
C LEU A 100 -32.06 7.28 -0.55
N GLY A 101 -31.25 6.24 -0.36
CA GLY A 101 -31.32 5.31 0.76
C GLY A 101 -32.35 4.19 0.60
N LYS A 102 -32.97 4.04 -0.58
CA LYS A 102 -33.91 2.94 -0.87
C LYS A 102 -33.12 1.64 -1.13
N LYS A 103 -33.50 0.54 -0.46
CA LYS A 103 -32.91 -0.78 -0.68
C LYS A 103 -33.14 -1.26 -2.13
N VAL A 104 -32.09 -1.81 -2.72
CA VAL A 104 -32.08 -2.32 -4.08
C VAL A 104 -31.42 -3.70 -4.14
N SER A 105 -31.75 -4.49 -5.18
CA SER A 105 -31.20 -5.84 -5.38
C SER A 105 -29.91 -5.86 -6.21
N VAL A 106 -29.23 -4.72 -6.33
CA VAL A 106 -27.93 -4.63 -6.99
C VAL A 106 -26.86 -5.25 -6.09
N LYS A 107 -25.91 -5.97 -6.69
CA LYS A 107 -24.76 -6.52 -5.97
C LYS A 107 -23.48 -5.81 -6.41
N PRO A 108 -22.56 -5.47 -5.49
CA PRO A 108 -21.24 -5.00 -5.88
C PRO A 108 -20.58 -5.98 -6.84
N LYS A 109 -20.07 -5.48 -7.96
CA LYS A 109 -19.45 -6.28 -9.01
C LYS A 109 -18.10 -6.87 -8.57
N TYR A 110 -17.41 -6.16 -7.67
CA TYR A 110 -16.09 -6.50 -7.18
C TYR A 110 -16.05 -6.50 -5.65
N ASP A 111 -15.02 -7.12 -5.07
CA ASP A 111 -14.70 -6.94 -3.65
C ASP A 111 -13.97 -5.61 -3.45
N TYR A 112 -14.73 -4.56 -3.23
CA TYR A 112 -14.21 -3.21 -3.00
C TYR A 112 -13.60 -3.02 -1.61
N THR A 113 -13.73 -3.98 -0.69
CA THR A 113 -13.25 -3.81 0.70
C THR A 113 -11.75 -4.07 0.83
N ASN A 114 -11.15 -4.80 -0.11
CA ASN A 114 -9.74 -5.18 -0.08
C ASN A 114 -8.84 -4.05 -0.62
N THR A 115 -8.76 -2.95 0.11
CA THR A 115 -7.90 -1.81 -0.27
C THR A 115 -6.41 -2.06 -0.05
N ASP A 116 -6.05 -3.04 0.79
CA ASP A 116 -4.65 -3.40 1.08
C ASP A 116 -3.93 -3.98 -0.13
N LEU A 117 -4.71 -4.52 -1.07
CA LEU A 117 -4.19 -5.04 -2.32
C LEU A 117 -3.33 -4.01 -3.08
N PHE A 118 -3.74 -2.75 -3.03
CA PHE A 118 -3.03 -1.66 -3.71
C PHE A 118 -1.70 -1.30 -3.05
N LEU A 119 -1.48 -1.67 -1.80
CA LEU A 119 -0.24 -1.38 -1.08
C LEU A 119 0.85 -2.40 -1.41
N LYS A 120 0.48 -3.59 -1.91
CA LYS A 120 1.42 -4.66 -2.27
C LYS A 120 2.38 -4.29 -3.40
N GLY A 121 2.00 -3.33 -4.24
CA GLY A 121 2.84 -2.85 -5.33
C GLY A 121 3.94 -1.88 -4.90
N ILE A 122 3.93 -1.42 -3.66
CA ILE A 122 4.92 -0.47 -3.15
C ILE A 122 6.26 -1.20 -3.00
N ASN A 123 7.27 -0.75 -3.75
CA ASN A 123 8.62 -1.30 -3.70
C ASN A 123 9.64 -0.15 -3.60
N ILE A 124 10.23 0.04 -2.44
CA ILE A 124 11.26 1.06 -2.20
C ILE A 124 12.67 0.52 -2.07
N ASP A 125 12.84 -0.79 -2.06
CA ASP A 125 14.15 -1.45 -1.97
C ASP A 125 14.88 -1.48 -3.31
N ASP A 126 14.22 -1.04 -4.39
CA ASP A 126 14.86 -0.89 -5.68
C ASP A 126 15.91 0.22 -5.59
N LYS A 127 17.13 -0.08 -6.02
CA LYS A 127 18.26 0.89 -6.11
C LYS A 127 17.92 2.13 -6.94
N ASN A 128 16.85 2.06 -7.73
CA ASN A 128 16.35 3.16 -8.57
C ASN A 128 15.20 3.93 -7.93
N THR A 129 14.82 3.64 -6.68
CA THR A 129 13.78 4.40 -5.99
C THR A 129 14.28 5.80 -5.68
N VAL A 130 13.57 6.80 -6.18
CA VAL A 130 13.83 8.21 -5.91
C VAL A 130 12.97 8.65 -4.75
N LYS A 131 13.59 9.34 -3.79
CA LYS A 131 12.92 9.90 -2.61
C LYS A 131 12.99 11.42 -2.68
N GLU A 132 11.85 12.08 -2.57
CA GLU A 132 11.71 13.54 -2.61
C GLU A 132 10.74 14.01 -1.51
N ILE A 133 10.97 15.22 -0.99
CA ILE A 133 10.01 15.88 -0.11
C ILE A 133 9.10 16.74 -0.98
N GLN A 134 7.80 16.56 -0.87
CA GLN A 134 6.80 17.35 -1.59
C GLN A 134 5.76 17.93 -0.64
N LYS A 135 5.31 19.14 -0.94
CA LYS A 135 4.27 19.83 -0.18
C LYS A 135 2.95 19.78 -0.95
N ILE A 136 1.90 19.24 -0.31
CA ILE A 136 0.55 19.16 -0.87
C ILE A 136 -0.38 19.76 0.19
N ASP A 137 -1.18 20.75 -0.18
CA ASP A 137 -2.13 21.44 0.73
C ASP A 137 -1.48 21.83 2.07
N ASP A 138 -0.30 22.47 1.99
CA ASP A 138 0.51 22.92 3.13
C ASP A 138 1.07 21.83 4.06
N LYS A 139 0.89 20.55 3.72
CA LYS A 139 1.48 19.41 4.43
C LYS A 139 2.66 18.85 3.66
N GLU A 140 3.70 18.46 4.40
CA GLU A 140 4.86 17.82 3.82
C GLU A 140 4.66 16.30 3.74
N TYR A 141 5.06 15.73 2.60
CA TYR A 141 5.03 14.30 2.35
C TYR A 141 6.36 13.86 1.78
N THR A 142 6.78 12.67 2.13
CA THR A 142 7.86 12.00 1.42
C THR A 142 7.25 11.26 0.22
N ARG A 143 7.61 11.66 -0.99
CA ARG A 143 7.25 10.96 -2.23
C ARG A 143 8.33 9.96 -2.57
N TYR A 144 7.93 8.73 -2.76
CA TYR A 144 8.77 7.66 -3.31
C TYR A 144 8.33 7.36 -4.74
N SER A 145 9.30 7.27 -5.67
CA SER A 145 9.08 6.87 -7.05
C SER A 145 9.83 5.58 -7.30
N PHE A 146 9.16 4.56 -7.78
CA PHE A 146 9.74 3.22 -7.96
C PHE A 146 9.17 2.53 -9.21
N LYS A 147 9.89 1.53 -9.70
CA LYS A 147 9.39 0.66 -10.79
C LYS A 147 8.46 -0.39 -10.23
N VAL A 148 7.40 -0.72 -10.96
CA VAL A 148 6.48 -1.80 -10.63
C VAL A 148 6.40 -2.76 -11.81
N LYS A 149 6.51 -4.05 -11.54
CA LYS A 149 6.46 -5.09 -12.57
C LYS A 149 5.02 -5.37 -13.00
N ALA A 150 4.84 -5.74 -14.26
CA ALA A 150 3.54 -6.17 -14.81
C ALA A 150 2.91 -7.29 -13.98
N THR A 151 3.70 -8.23 -13.45
CA THR A 151 3.22 -9.30 -12.56
C THR A 151 2.56 -8.76 -11.31
N THR A 152 3.14 -7.75 -10.68
CA THR A 152 2.59 -7.10 -9.48
C THR A 152 1.33 -6.29 -9.81
N LEU A 153 1.35 -5.56 -10.94
CA LEU A 153 0.15 -4.86 -11.43
C LEU A 153 -1.00 -5.85 -11.69
N ASN A 154 -0.70 -7.01 -12.27
CA ASN A 154 -1.70 -8.06 -12.53
C ASN A 154 -2.28 -8.64 -11.24
N GLU A 155 -1.50 -8.77 -10.17
CA GLU A 155 -2.04 -9.17 -8.86
C GLU A 155 -3.00 -8.13 -8.29
N ILE A 156 -2.65 -6.84 -8.41
CA ILE A 156 -3.50 -5.72 -7.97
C ILE A 156 -4.80 -5.66 -8.79
N LEU A 157 -4.72 -5.91 -10.09
CA LEU A 157 -5.83 -5.78 -11.04
C LEU A 157 -6.69 -7.05 -11.18
N LYS A 158 -6.22 -8.17 -10.61
CA LYS A 158 -6.92 -9.47 -10.68
C LYS A 158 -8.40 -9.41 -10.26
N PRO A 159 -8.80 -8.70 -9.18
CA PRO A 159 -10.22 -8.59 -8.81
C PRO A 159 -11.09 -7.93 -9.88
N PHE A 160 -10.50 -7.12 -10.76
CA PHE A 160 -11.19 -6.38 -11.82
C PHE A 160 -11.13 -7.09 -13.18
N ASN A 161 -10.52 -8.29 -13.25
CA ASN A 161 -10.29 -9.05 -14.49
C ASN A 161 -9.50 -8.27 -15.56
N ILE A 162 -8.55 -7.43 -15.12
CA ILE A 162 -7.66 -6.65 -15.98
C ILE A 162 -6.28 -7.30 -15.97
N THR A 163 -5.66 -7.39 -17.13
CA THR A 163 -4.30 -7.89 -17.32
C THR A 163 -3.49 -6.90 -18.12
N VAL A 164 -2.28 -6.59 -17.66
CA VAL A 164 -1.30 -5.74 -18.34
C VAL A 164 -0.05 -6.53 -18.69
N LYS A 165 0.66 -6.12 -19.73
CA LYS A 165 1.87 -6.79 -20.24
C LYS A 165 3.13 -6.02 -19.87
N ASN A 166 3.02 -4.70 -19.72
CA ASN A 166 4.15 -3.80 -19.54
C ASN A 166 4.36 -3.47 -18.06
N ASP A 167 5.63 -3.37 -17.67
CA ASP A 167 6.02 -2.80 -16.39
C ASP A 167 5.59 -1.33 -16.31
N GLY A 168 5.44 -0.81 -15.12
CA GLY A 168 5.02 0.55 -14.87
C GLY A 168 5.90 1.28 -13.87
N THR A 169 5.44 2.47 -13.50
CA THR A 169 6.02 3.30 -12.45
C THR A 169 5.01 3.44 -11.32
N GLY A 170 5.48 3.32 -10.08
CA GLY A 170 4.70 3.57 -8.88
C GLY A 170 5.15 4.84 -8.18
N TYR A 171 4.20 5.50 -7.52
CA TYR A 171 4.44 6.63 -6.63
C TYR A 171 3.72 6.37 -5.31
N ALA A 172 4.40 6.61 -4.19
CA ALA A 172 3.79 6.57 -2.87
C ALA A 172 4.12 7.86 -2.11
N TYR A 173 3.10 8.51 -1.57
CA TYR A 173 3.23 9.67 -0.70
C TYR A 173 3.00 9.23 0.75
N VAL A 174 3.97 9.52 1.60
CA VAL A 174 3.98 9.08 2.99
C VAL A 174 4.08 10.30 3.89
N THR A 175 3.24 10.35 4.92
CA THR A 175 3.27 11.40 5.93
C THR A 175 4.48 11.27 6.85
N GLU A 176 4.79 12.30 7.64
CA GLU A 176 5.83 12.26 8.68
C GLU A 176 5.60 11.11 9.68
N ASP A 177 4.34 10.79 9.98
CA ASP A 177 3.96 9.65 10.84
C ASP A 177 4.04 8.29 10.13
N ASN A 178 4.64 8.26 8.94
CA ASN A 178 4.79 7.07 8.11
C ASN A 178 3.45 6.44 7.64
N ASN A 179 2.37 7.21 7.58
CA ASN A 179 1.14 6.73 6.97
C ASN A 179 1.16 6.94 5.46
N VAL A 180 0.75 5.93 4.72
CA VAL A 180 0.56 6.07 3.27
C VAL A 180 -0.66 6.94 3.01
N TYR A 181 -0.48 8.04 2.27
CA TYR A 181 -1.53 8.99 1.92
C TYR A 181 -2.05 8.76 0.50
N ILE A 182 -1.16 8.63 -0.48
CA ILE A 182 -1.51 8.35 -1.86
C ILE A 182 -0.60 7.24 -2.38
N VAL A 183 -1.17 6.33 -3.17
CA VAL A 183 -0.43 5.40 -4.01
C VAL A 183 -0.96 5.50 -5.42
N SER A 184 -0.05 5.59 -6.38
CA SER A 184 -0.38 5.62 -7.80
C SER A 184 0.51 4.63 -8.55
N TYR A 185 -0.10 3.96 -9.54
CA TYR A 185 0.62 3.12 -10.50
C TYR A 185 0.24 3.55 -11.90
N SER A 186 1.22 3.67 -12.79
CA SER A 186 1.00 4.04 -14.17
C SER A 186 1.85 3.17 -15.10
N SER A 187 1.23 2.64 -16.13
CA SER A 187 1.86 2.04 -17.30
C SER A 187 1.17 2.55 -18.56
N ASP A 188 1.62 2.12 -19.73
CA ASP A 188 0.97 2.45 -21.01
C ASP A 188 -0.46 1.87 -21.10
N GLU A 189 -0.79 0.88 -20.28
CA GLU A 189 -2.05 0.12 -20.36
C GLU A 189 -3.01 0.46 -19.22
N VAL A 190 -2.53 0.99 -18.07
CA VAL A 190 -3.36 1.23 -16.89
C VAL A 190 -2.84 2.39 -16.04
N ASN A 191 -3.79 3.12 -15.48
CA ASN A 191 -3.55 4.09 -14.41
C ASN A 191 -4.39 3.72 -13.19
N ILE A 192 -3.74 3.60 -12.04
CA ILE A 192 -4.37 3.30 -10.75
C ILE A 192 -4.01 4.41 -9.79
N ASN A 193 -4.99 4.97 -9.09
CA ASN A 193 -4.77 6.00 -8.08
C ASN A 193 -5.62 5.71 -6.85
N ILE A 194 -4.98 5.70 -5.68
CA ILE A 194 -5.63 5.48 -4.40
C ILE A 194 -5.19 6.59 -3.46
N SER A 195 -6.15 7.26 -2.85
CA SER A 195 -5.89 8.20 -1.76
C SER A 195 -6.56 7.73 -0.49
N TYR A 196 -5.82 7.79 0.62
CA TYR A 196 -6.29 7.43 1.94
C TYR A 196 -6.41 8.68 2.79
N THR A 197 -7.55 8.85 3.44
CA THR A 197 -7.75 9.91 4.43
C THR A 197 -8.22 9.29 5.73
N ASN A 198 -7.72 9.78 6.85
CA ASN A 198 -8.21 9.37 8.16
C ASN A 198 -9.62 9.94 8.36
N ILE A 199 -10.54 9.13 8.86
CA ILE A 199 -11.91 9.55 9.16
C ILE A 199 -12.08 9.50 10.66
N GLY A 200 -11.78 10.61 11.24
CA GLY A 200 -12.07 10.83 12.63
C GLY A 200 -11.10 10.16 13.58
N GLU A 201 -10.57 10.96 14.27
CA GLU A 201 -10.17 10.78 15.65
C GLU A 201 -11.44 10.85 16.50
#